data_63ef1e0ff0ee5adf1d7e7eacd5676e5e
#
_entry.id   63ef1e0ff0ee5adf1d7e7eacd5676e5e
#
_cell.length_a   1.000
_cell.length_b   1.000
_cell.length_c   1.000
_cell.angle_alpha   90.00
_cell.angle_beta   90.00
_cell.angle_gamma   90.00
#
_symmetry.space_group_name_H-M   'P 1'
#
loop_
_entity.id
_entity.type
_entity.pdbx_description
1 polymer ?
#
loop_
_entity_poly.entity_id
_entity_poly.type
_entity_poly.pdbx_seq_one_letter_code
_entity_poly.pdbx_strand_id
1 'polypeptide(L)'
;MKLPSIFKPRQRPGQAMRQAGQDHANAEAQARPSWLRRFAFFMIRPLQVGLAAGLTLYALNWGQYLYQQHFGPYGGYNLFGLNYLDMPISSFSVNESWGGGLFAGRVSGGGGSTCCLAIPRDAKTVLVRWEISRTREEIKQGLPDIAKEAVVPLPDLKDPHEGFIGAHFLPGDKV
;
A
#
# COMPACT_ATOMS: atom_id res chain seq x y z
N MET A 1 32.76 80.20 -32.94
CA MET A 1 31.78 79.72 -33.92
C MET A 1 31.68 78.21 -33.80
N LYS A 2 30.56 77.63 -33.23
CA LYS A 2 30.31 76.21 -33.17
C LYS A 2 29.35 75.86 -34.30
N LEU A 3 29.80 75.04 -35.24
CA LEU A 3 28.97 74.50 -36.31
C LEU A 3 28.02 73.43 -35.75
N PRO A 4 26.70 73.42 -36.07
CA PRO A 4 25.76 72.36 -35.62
C PRO A 4 26.01 71.10 -36.48
N SER A 5 26.30 69.96 -35.83
CA SER A 5 26.41 68.67 -36.50
C SER A 5 25.00 68.16 -36.80
N ILE A 6 24.54 68.31 -38.04
CA ILE A 6 23.30 67.73 -38.55
C ILE A 6 23.62 66.35 -39.13
N PHE A 7 23.87 65.38 -38.33
CA PHE A 7 23.93 63.99 -38.81
C PHE A 7 22.89 63.16 -38.03
N LYS A 8 21.67 63.06 -38.57
CA LYS A 8 20.71 62.04 -38.11
C LYS A 8 21.04 60.73 -38.79
N PRO A 9 21.37 59.70 -38.05
CA PRO A 9 21.62 58.40 -38.65
C PRO A 9 20.35 57.85 -39.31
N ARG A 10 20.47 57.50 -40.59
CA ARG A 10 19.42 56.95 -41.42
C ARG A 10 19.08 55.54 -40.90
N GLN A 11 17.96 55.40 -40.23
CA GLN A 11 17.48 54.09 -39.75
C GLN A 11 17.26 53.18 -40.96
N ARG A 12 17.80 51.95 -40.86
CA ARG A 12 17.62 50.91 -41.90
C ARG A 12 16.16 50.47 -41.93
N PRO A 13 15.54 50.31 -43.13
CA PRO A 13 14.09 49.95 -43.22
C PRO A 13 13.65 48.71 -42.43
N GLY A 14 14.53 47.73 -42.26
CA GLY A 14 14.21 46.53 -41.52
C GLY A 14 14.18 46.67 -39.97
N GLN A 15 14.75 47.79 -39.44
CA GLN A 15 14.68 48.06 -38.01
C GLN A 15 13.35 48.68 -37.60
N ALA A 16 12.80 49.51 -38.45
CA ALA A 16 11.47 50.12 -38.21
C ALA A 16 10.33 49.08 -38.20
N MET A 17 10.38 48.09 -39.11
CA MET A 17 9.40 46.98 -39.10
C MET A 17 9.48 46.10 -37.86
N ARG A 18 10.69 45.83 -37.36
CA ARG A 18 10.84 45.03 -36.12
C ARG A 18 10.39 45.79 -34.87
N GLN A 19 10.62 47.10 -34.82
CA GLN A 19 10.13 47.93 -33.72
C GLN A 19 8.61 48.03 -33.73
N ALA A 20 7.99 48.27 -34.90
CA ALA A 20 6.53 48.30 -35.01
C ALA A 20 5.87 46.98 -34.58
N GLY A 21 6.48 45.83 -34.90
CA GLY A 21 6.01 44.52 -34.44
C GLY A 21 6.14 44.31 -32.93
N GLN A 22 7.21 44.79 -32.34
CA GLN A 22 7.42 44.74 -30.89
C GLN A 22 6.49 45.69 -30.13
N ASP A 23 6.23 46.88 -30.68
CA ASP A 23 5.33 47.83 -30.04
C ASP A 23 3.87 47.35 -30.09
N HIS A 24 3.45 46.69 -31.17
CA HIS A 24 2.13 46.03 -31.23
C HIS A 24 1.99 44.89 -30.24
N ALA A 25 3.01 44.02 -30.11
CA ALA A 25 2.99 42.92 -29.15
C ALA A 25 2.95 43.43 -27.71
N ASN A 26 3.69 44.50 -27.42
CA ASN A 26 3.67 45.13 -26.10
C ASN A 26 2.37 45.85 -25.79
N ALA A 27 1.76 46.50 -26.79
CA ALA A 27 0.44 47.13 -26.63
C ALA A 27 -0.67 46.12 -26.37
N GLU A 28 -0.69 44.96 -27.05
CA GLU A 28 -1.62 43.88 -26.77
C GLU A 28 -1.38 43.23 -25.38
N ALA A 29 -0.14 43.10 -24.95
CA ALA A 29 0.19 42.62 -23.60
C ALA A 29 -0.28 43.59 -22.50
N GLN A 30 -0.26 44.90 -22.78
CA GLN A 30 -0.74 45.91 -21.85
C GLN A 30 -2.27 46.08 -21.84
N ALA A 31 -2.94 45.72 -22.94
CA ALA A 31 -4.38 45.81 -23.08
C ALA A 31 -5.17 44.77 -22.30
N ARG A 32 -4.51 43.76 -21.70
CA ARG A 32 -5.19 42.79 -20.85
C ARG A 32 -5.63 43.46 -19.55
N PRO A 33 -6.91 43.45 -19.23
CA PRO A 33 -7.43 44.15 -18.06
C PRO A 33 -6.77 43.61 -16.78
N SER A 34 -6.31 44.54 -15.95
CA SER A 34 -5.55 44.25 -14.72
C SER A 34 -6.25 43.30 -13.74
N TRP A 35 -7.58 43.23 -13.81
CA TRP A 35 -8.41 42.34 -13.01
C TRP A 35 -8.22 40.86 -13.38
N LEU A 36 -8.01 40.54 -14.67
CA LEU A 36 -7.72 39.15 -15.12
C LEU A 36 -6.38 38.65 -14.56
N ARG A 37 -5.37 39.51 -14.48
CA ARG A 37 -4.08 39.17 -13.84
C ARG A 37 -4.26 38.92 -12.33
N ARG A 38 -5.05 39.75 -11.67
CA ARG A 38 -5.34 39.56 -10.23
C ARG A 38 -6.18 38.32 -10.01
N PHE A 39 -7.18 38.05 -10.83
CA PHE A 39 -8.02 36.86 -10.74
C PHE A 39 -7.24 35.55 -10.95
N ALA A 40 -6.39 35.52 -11.98
CA ALA A 40 -5.50 34.40 -12.24
C ALA A 40 -4.54 34.15 -11.06
N PHE A 41 -4.01 35.21 -10.47
CA PHE A 41 -3.10 35.12 -9.34
C PHE A 41 -3.79 34.60 -8.07
N PHE A 42 -5.03 35.01 -7.82
CA PHE A 42 -5.82 34.58 -6.67
C PHE A 42 -6.32 33.15 -6.78
N MET A 43 -6.61 32.69 -7.98
CA MET A 43 -7.17 31.34 -8.22
C MET A 43 -6.07 30.26 -8.44
N ILE A 44 -5.00 30.62 -9.14
CA ILE A 44 -3.96 29.65 -9.49
C ILE A 44 -3.07 29.30 -8.30
N ARG A 45 -2.74 30.28 -7.44
CA ARG A 45 -1.88 30.02 -6.29
C ARG A 45 -2.46 29.04 -5.25
N PRO A 46 -3.71 29.22 -4.75
CA PRO A 46 -4.26 28.25 -3.80
C PRO A 46 -4.44 26.86 -4.42
N LEU A 47 -4.73 26.78 -5.73
CA LEU A 47 -4.82 25.51 -6.44
C LEU A 47 -3.47 24.80 -6.48
N GLN A 48 -2.40 25.52 -6.79
CA GLN A 48 -1.03 24.97 -6.81
C GLN A 48 -0.58 24.53 -5.41
N VAL A 49 -0.87 25.30 -4.39
CA VAL A 49 -0.54 24.95 -2.99
C VAL A 49 -1.34 23.72 -2.57
N GLY A 50 -2.63 23.65 -2.90
CA GLY A 50 -3.47 22.50 -2.59
C GLY A 50 -3.00 21.23 -3.29
N LEU A 51 -2.64 21.32 -4.57
CA LEU A 51 -2.13 20.19 -5.34
C LEU A 51 -0.76 19.74 -4.83
N ALA A 52 0.14 20.65 -4.51
CA ALA A 52 1.44 20.34 -3.93
C ALA A 52 1.30 19.67 -2.55
N ALA A 53 0.44 20.18 -1.68
CA ALA A 53 0.14 19.58 -0.38
C ALA A 53 -0.46 18.17 -0.52
N GLY A 54 -1.41 18.00 -1.44
CA GLY A 54 -2.02 16.71 -1.72
C GLY A 54 -1.01 15.67 -2.22
N LEU A 55 -0.14 16.05 -3.15
CA LEU A 55 0.93 15.17 -3.65
C LEU A 55 1.93 14.82 -2.56
N THR A 56 2.28 15.77 -1.69
CA THR A 56 3.20 15.52 -0.57
C THR A 56 2.58 14.53 0.42
N LEU A 57 1.33 14.72 0.81
CA LEU A 57 0.63 13.80 1.71
C LEU A 57 0.49 12.40 1.10
N TYR A 58 0.17 12.32 -0.19
CA TYR A 58 0.12 11.06 -0.91
C TYR A 58 1.49 10.36 -0.92
N ALA A 59 2.56 11.09 -1.25
CA ALA A 59 3.92 10.54 -1.27
C ALA A 59 4.39 10.07 0.12
N LEU A 60 4.06 10.82 1.19
CA LEU A 60 4.37 10.42 2.56
C LEU A 60 3.62 9.14 2.96
N ASN A 61 2.33 9.07 2.65
CA ASN A 61 1.51 7.89 2.96
C ASN A 61 2.01 6.65 2.18
N TRP A 62 2.30 6.83 0.88
CA TRP A 62 2.87 5.78 0.05
C TRP A 62 4.25 5.35 0.53
N GLY A 63 5.11 6.30 0.89
CA GLY A 63 6.44 6.04 1.46
C GLY A 63 6.36 5.28 2.79
N GLN A 64 5.43 5.63 3.65
CA GLN A 64 5.20 4.92 4.91
C GLN A 64 4.68 3.49 4.66
N TYR A 65 3.78 3.31 3.69
CA TYR A 65 3.29 1.99 3.29
C TYR A 65 4.44 1.10 2.79
N LEU A 66 5.26 1.60 1.86
CA LEU A 66 6.42 0.86 1.34
C LEU A 66 7.45 0.56 2.45
N TYR A 67 7.69 1.51 3.35
CA TYR A 67 8.57 1.30 4.49
C TYR A 67 8.07 0.18 5.39
N GLN A 68 6.79 0.17 5.74
CA GLN A 68 6.19 -0.88 6.56
C GLN A 68 6.25 -2.24 5.86
N GLN A 69 6.01 -2.26 4.56
CA GLN A 69 6.08 -3.48 3.77
C GLN A 69 7.50 -4.07 3.70
N HIS A 70 8.53 -3.25 3.50
CA HIS A 70 9.91 -3.72 3.31
C HIS A 70 10.72 -3.78 4.61
N PHE A 71 10.51 -2.85 5.52
CA PHE A 71 11.30 -2.68 6.73
C PHE A 71 10.46 -2.77 8.01
N GLY A 72 9.16 -2.95 7.89
CA GLY A 72 8.29 -3.13 9.04
C GLY A 72 8.67 -4.32 9.90
N PRO A 73 8.31 -4.32 11.20
CA PRO A 73 8.66 -5.38 12.14
C PRO A 73 7.98 -6.72 11.82
N TYR A 74 6.97 -6.72 10.93
CA TYR A 74 6.19 -7.90 10.58
C TYR A 74 6.39 -8.30 9.13
N GLY A 75 6.53 -9.60 8.88
CA GLY A 75 6.35 -10.20 7.56
C GLY A 75 4.89 -10.55 7.33
N GLY A 76 4.41 -10.39 6.09
CA GLY A 76 3.06 -10.81 5.69
C GLY A 76 3.11 -12.13 4.93
N TYR A 77 2.40 -13.16 5.43
CA TYR A 77 2.37 -14.49 4.82
C TYR A 77 0.94 -14.91 4.55
N ASN A 78 0.75 -15.78 3.57
CA ASN A 78 -0.52 -16.49 3.37
C ASN A 78 -0.52 -17.73 4.25
N LEU A 79 -1.60 -17.93 5.01
CA LEU A 79 -1.79 -19.07 5.89
C LEU A 79 -2.68 -20.11 5.22
N PHE A 80 -2.28 -21.37 5.24
CA PHE A 80 -3.14 -22.50 4.88
C PHE A 80 -3.00 -23.63 5.91
N GLY A 81 -4.00 -24.49 6.00
CA GLY A 81 -4.00 -25.62 6.90
C GLY A 81 -4.13 -26.95 6.15
N LEU A 82 -3.46 -27.99 6.65
CA LEU A 82 -3.57 -29.37 6.21
C LEU A 82 -3.93 -30.28 7.38
N ASN A 83 -5.07 -30.93 7.31
CA ASN A 83 -5.58 -31.78 8.37
C ASN A 83 -5.34 -33.27 8.07
N TYR A 84 -4.53 -33.92 8.86
CA TYR A 84 -4.25 -35.38 8.79
C TYR A 84 -4.96 -36.18 9.89
N LEU A 85 -5.88 -35.52 10.60
CA LEU A 85 -6.71 -36.17 11.61
C LEU A 85 -7.94 -36.85 10.97
N ASP A 86 -8.48 -37.84 11.69
CA ASP A 86 -9.73 -38.51 11.29
C ASP A 86 -10.97 -37.63 11.57
N MET A 87 -10.80 -36.55 12.32
CA MET A 87 -11.86 -35.62 12.67
C MET A 87 -11.63 -34.26 12.00
N PRO A 88 -12.69 -33.56 11.60
CA PRO A 88 -12.56 -32.22 11.06
C PRO A 88 -12.10 -31.23 12.13
N ILE A 89 -11.39 -30.20 11.71
CA ILE A 89 -11.04 -29.03 12.52
C ILE A 89 -12.05 -27.95 12.21
N SER A 90 -12.83 -27.50 13.22
CA SER A 90 -13.85 -26.48 13.04
C SER A 90 -13.23 -25.11 12.81
N SER A 91 -12.11 -24.83 13.47
CA SER A 91 -11.36 -23.59 13.28
C SER A 91 -9.90 -23.79 13.68
N PHE A 92 -9.00 -23.03 13.07
CA PHE A 92 -7.64 -22.88 13.57
C PHE A 92 -7.14 -21.44 13.40
N SER A 93 -6.14 -21.09 14.21
CA SER A 93 -5.48 -19.79 14.13
C SER A 93 -3.98 -19.93 14.40
N VAL A 94 -3.19 -19.01 13.83
CA VAL A 94 -1.76 -18.88 14.07
C VAL A 94 -1.51 -17.44 14.52
N ASN A 95 -0.95 -17.24 15.71
CA ASN A 95 -0.78 -15.92 16.32
C ASN A 95 -2.04 -15.05 16.19
N GLU A 96 -3.21 -15.63 16.53
CA GLU A 96 -4.54 -14.97 16.45
C GLU A 96 -5.07 -14.73 15.02
N SER A 97 -4.26 -14.92 13.97
CA SER A 97 -4.75 -14.87 12.60
C SER A 97 -5.54 -16.13 12.28
N TRP A 98 -6.82 -15.96 11.94
CA TRP A 98 -7.74 -17.05 11.66
C TRP A 98 -7.40 -17.74 10.33
N GLY A 99 -7.30 -19.08 10.34
CA GLY A 99 -6.94 -19.91 9.17
C GLY A 99 -8.12 -20.66 8.53
N GLY A 100 -9.29 -20.67 9.19
CA GLY A 100 -10.48 -21.35 8.69
C GLY A 100 -10.73 -22.72 9.32
N GLY A 101 -11.69 -23.45 8.76
CA GLY A 101 -11.97 -24.83 9.10
C GLY A 101 -11.35 -25.82 8.10
N LEU A 102 -11.10 -27.05 8.53
CA LEU A 102 -10.46 -28.09 7.72
C LEU A 102 -11.29 -29.38 7.77
N PHE A 103 -11.56 -29.97 6.63
CA PHE A 103 -12.22 -31.28 6.57
C PHE A 103 -11.31 -32.38 7.13
N ALA A 104 -11.92 -33.46 7.63
CA ALA A 104 -11.19 -34.67 8.01
C ALA A 104 -10.62 -35.37 6.77
N GLY A 105 -9.44 -35.97 6.90
CA GLY A 105 -8.84 -36.78 5.85
C GLY A 105 -7.33 -36.64 5.72
N ARG A 106 -6.70 -37.69 5.21
CA ARG A 106 -5.24 -37.79 5.13
C ARG A 106 -4.59 -36.75 4.23
N VAL A 107 -5.35 -36.15 3.35
CA VAL A 107 -4.91 -35.11 2.41
C VAL A 107 -6.09 -34.18 2.13
N SER A 108 -6.61 -33.53 3.13
CA SER A 108 -7.61 -32.51 2.91
C SER A 108 -6.98 -31.12 3.01
N GLY A 109 -6.40 -30.68 1.92
CA GLY A 109 -6.12 -29.27 1.74
C GLY A 109 -7.42 -28.50 1.63
N GLY A 110 -8.13 -28.30 2.73
CA GLY A 110 -9.48 -27.78 2.69
C GLY A 110 -9.72 -26.48 3.46
N GLY A 111 -8.69 -25.83 3.91
CA GLY A 111 -8.80 -24.49 4.42
C GLY A 111 -8.55 -23.49 3.29
N GLY A 112 -9.40 -22.48 3.15
CA GLY A 112 -9.06 -21.37 2.28
C GLY A 112 -7.75 -20.72 2.72
N SER A 113 -6.95 -20.19 1.78
CA SER A 113 -5.81 -19.37 2.15
C SER A 113 -6.31 -18.06 2.75
N THR A 114 -5.88 -17.76 3.96
CA THR A 114 -6.11 -16.46 4.58
C THR A 114 -4.88 -15.61 4.34
N CYS A 115 -5.09 -14.42 3.79
CA CYS A 115 -4.04 -13.44 3.62
C CYS A 115 -3.62 -12.87 4.98
N CYS A 116 -2.37 -12.41 4.99
CA CYS A 116 -1.93 -11.39 5.92
C CYS A 116 -1.66 -11.88 7.36
N LEU A 117 -1.19 -13.10 7.50
CA LEU A 117 -0.60 -13.56 8.75
C LEU A 117 0.64 -12.70 9.07
N ALA A 118 0.53 -11.84 10.07
CA ALA A 118 1.63 -10.98 10.51
C ALA A 118 2.51 -11.74 11.52
N ILE A 119 3.74 -12.02 11.13
CA ILE A 119 4.73 -12.66 12.01
C ILE A 119 5.87 -11.67 12.25
N PRO A 120 6.28 -11.42 13.51
CA PRO A 120 7.50 -10.67 13.79
C PRO A 120 8.70 -11.31 13.08
N ARG A 121 9.53 -10.51 12.44
CA ARG A 121 10.66 -11.00 11.63
C ARG A 121 11.71 -11.75 12.42
N ASP A 122 11.78 -11.48 13.72
CA ASP A 122 12.67 -12.13 14.67
C ASP A 122 12.00 -13.29 15.44
N ALA A 123 10.73 -13.57 15.16
CA ALA A 123 10.01 -14.65 15.82
C ALA A 123 10.67 -16.00 15.52
N LYS A 124 10.87 -16.78 16.56
CA LYS A 124 11.39 -18.15 16.46
C LYS A 124 10.31 -19.21 16.63
N THR A 125 9.17 -18.80 17.14
CA THR A 125 8.01 -19.67 17.40
C THR A 125 6.72 -18.94 17.09
N VAL A 126 5.66 -19.71 16.82
CA VAL A 126 4.28 -19.23 16.70
C VAL A 126 3.37 -20.05 17.60
N LEU A 127 2.31 -19.42 18.07
CA LEU A 127 1.24 -20.09 18.79
C LEU A 127 0.18 -20.53 17.78
N VAL A 128 -0.06 -21.84 17.72
CA VAL A 128 -1.14 -22.43 16.91
C VAL A 128 -2.23 -22.87 17.84
N ARG A 129 -3.46 -22.45 17.59
CA ARG A 129 -4.68 -22.93 18.28
C ARG A 129 -5.60 -23.56 17.28
N TRP A 130 -6.26 -24.66 17.67
CA TRP A 130 -7.24 -25.30 16.80
C TRP A 130 -8.33 -25.96 17.63
N GLU A 131 -9.50 -26.11 17.03
CA GLU A 131 -10.65 -26.77 17.61
C GLU A 131 -11.03 -27.97 16.75
N ILE A 132 -11.04 -29.14 17.36
CA ILE A 132 -11.45 -30.40 16.71
C ILE A 132 -12.96 -30.55 16.89
N SER A 133 -13.67 -30.67 15.79
CA SER A 133 -15.14 -30.89 15.82
C SER A 133 -15.49 -32.19 16.50
N ARG A 134 -16.57 -32.16 17.26
CA ARG A 134 -17.14 -33.34 17.85
C ARG A 134 -17.92 -34.17 16.82
N THR A 135 -18.20 -35.42 17.17
CA THR A 135 -19.11 -36.25 16.41
C THR A 135 -20.52 -35.67 16.46
N ARG A 136 -21.38 -36.06 15.49
CA ARG A 136 -22.77 -35.58 15.44
C ARG A 136 -23.55 -35.90 16.72
N GLU A 137 -23.27 -37.04 17.34
CA GLU A 137 -23.90 -37.50 18.60
C GLU A 137 -23.47 -36.63 19.78
N GLU A 138 -22.19 -36.30 19.90
CA GLU A 138 -21.65 -35.43 20.93
C GLU A 138 -22.15 -34.00 20.81
N ILE A 139 -22.26 -33.48 19.56
CA ILE A 139 -22.86 -32.15 19.30
C ILE A 139 -24.32 -32.09 19.75
N LYS A 140 -25.10 -33.17 19.50
CA LYS A 140 -26.51 -33.25 19.99
C LYS A 140 -26.60 -33.25 21.49
N GLN A 141 -25.58 -33.72 22.19
CA GLN A 141 -25.48 -33.71 23.65
C GLN A 141 -24.99 -32.34 24.18
N GLY A 142 -24.71 -31.37 23.29
CA GLY A 142 -24.25 -30.03 23.66
C GLY A 142 -22.80 -29.95 24.09
N LEU A 143 -22.00 -30.97 23.75
CA LEU A 143 -20.57 -30.95 24.08
C LEU A 143 -19.80 -29.95 23.17
N PRO A 144 -18.97 -29.09 23.75
CA PRO A 144 -18.19 -28.15 22.96
C PRO A 144 -17.09 -28.88 22.17
N ASP A 145 -16.61 -28.25 21.10
CA ASP A 145 -15.43 -28.70 20.34
C ASP A 145 -14.21 -28.82 21.24
N ILE A 146 -13.26 -29.68 20.84
CA ILE A 146 -12.03 -29.92 21.62
C ILE A 146 -10.99 -28.88 21.25
N ALA A 147 -10.79 -27.90 22.13
CA ALA A 147 -9.76 -26.89 21.95
C ALA A 147 -8.36 -27.44 22.26
N LYS A 148 -7.42 -27.12 21.40
CA LYS A 148 -6.00 -27.49 21.50
C LYS A 148 -5.15 -26.29 21.19
N GLU A 149 -3.93 -26.28 21.75
CA GLU A 149 -2.93 -25.27 21.39
C GLU A 149 -1.50 -25.88 21.45
N ALA A 150 -0.61 -25.32 20.64
CA ALA A 150 0.80 -25.67 20.64
C ALA A 150 1.65 -24.47 20.26
N VAL A 151 2.82 -24.36 20.88
CA VAL A 151 3.87 -23.44 20.45
C VAL A 151 4.81 -24.20 19.52
N VAL A 152 4.90 -23.74 18.27
CA VAL A 152 5.60 -24.43 17.19
C VAL A 152 6.81 -23.59 16.76
N PRO A 153 7.99 -24.19 16.59
CA PRO A 153 9.14 -23.49 16.04
C PRO A 153 8.88 -23.07 14.59
N LEU A 154 9.27 -21.84 14.25
CA LEU A 154 9.24 -21.36 12.87
C LEU A 154 10.51 -21.78 12.13
N PRO A 155 10.40 -22.23 10.88
CA PRO A 155 11.57 -22.35 10.02
C PRO A 155 12.15 -20.96 9.71
N ASP A 156 13.41 -20.90 9.29
CA ASP A 156 14.01 -19.64 8.83
C ASP A 156 13.27 -19.13 7.58
N LEU A 157 12.51 -18.08 7.78
CA LEU A 157 11.74 -17.43 6.72
C LEU A 157 12.66 -16.51 5.92
N LYS A 158 13.03 -16.95 4.72
CA LYS A 158 14.01 -16.23 3.87
C LYS A 158 13.45 -14.98 3.22
N ASP A 159 12.15 -14.97 2.92
CA ASP A 159 11.48 -13.84 2.29
C ASP A 159 10.24 -13.44 3.11
N PRO A 160 10.24 -12.21 3.68
CA PRO A 160 9.11 -11.74 4.46
C PRO A 160 7.91 -11.27 3.61
N HIS A 161 8.02 -11.26 2.28
CA HIS A 161 7.01 -10.71 1.39
C HIS A 161 6.32 -11.73 0.51
N GLU A 162 6.95 -12.87 0.29
CA GLU A 162 6.43 -13.92 -0.57
C GLU A 162 6.52 -15.25 0.16
N GLY A 163 5.42 -15.70 0.73
CA GLY A 163 5.46 -16.98 1.38
C GLY A 163 4.10 -17.49 1.82
N PHE A 164 4.04 -18.81 1.89
CA PHE A 164 2.95 -19.53 2.49
C PHE A 164 3.46 -20.19 3.76
N ILE A 165 2.68 -20.09 4.81
CA ILE A 165 2.88 -20.86 6.03
C ILE A 165 1.79 -21.90 6.10
N GLY A 166 2.17 -23.17 6.12
CA GLY A 166 1.27 -24.31 6.24
C GLY A 166 1.25 -24.84 7.65
N ALA A 167 0.08 -24.84 8.29
CA ALA A 167 -0.14 -25.55 9.55
C ALA A 167 -0.55 -27.00 9.24
N HIS A 168 0.26 -27.96 9.64
CA HIS A 168 0.04 -29.40 9.43
C HIS A 168 -0.45 -30.03 10.73
N PHE A 169 -1.71 -30.38 10.81
CA PHE A 169 -2.31 -31.02 12.01
C PHE A 169 -2.17 -32.54 11.91
N LEU A 170 -1.27 -33.10 12.73
CA LEU A 170 -0.89 -34.49 12.72
C LEU A 170 -1.51 -35.25 13.91
N PRO A 171 -1.67 -36.59 13.83
CA PRO A 171 -2.08 -37.40 14.97
C PRO A 171 -1.18 -37.23 16.18
N GLY A 172 -1.77 -37.26 17.37
CA GLY A 172 -1.05 -37.09 18.64
C GLY A 172 -0.82 -35.61 18.98
N ASP A 173 -1.72 -34.71 18.58
CA ASP A 173 -1.71 -33.29 18.89
C ASP A 173 -0.42 -32.55 18.40
N LYS A 174 0.13 -33.01 17.31
CA LYS A 174 1.32 -32.40 16.68
C LYS A 174 0.91 -31.44 15.57
N VAL A 175 1.61 -30.31 15.52
CA VAL A 175 1.45 -29.31 14.45
C VAL A 175 2.80 -29.00 13.83
#